data_d46e55c3234594c7f4f601b9dfc97a7c
#
_entry.id   d46e55c3234594c7f4f601b9dfc97a7c
#
_cell.length_a   1.000
_cell.length_b   1.000
_cell.length_c   1.000
_cell.angle_alpha   90.00
_cell.angle_beta   90.00
_cell.angle_gamma   90.00
#
_symmetry.space_group_name_H-M   'P 1'
#
loop_
_entity.id
_entity.type
_entity.pdbx_description
1 polymer ?
#
loop_
_entity_poly.entity_id
_entity_poly.type
_entity_poly.pdbx_seq_one_letter_code
_entity_poly.pdbx_strand_id
1 'polypeptide(L)'
;MAHLTDNITSGINAILRIADSFRVLSTKLAQVLADILLDKKDAQLAVRLREAFEDLGATYIKLGQFIASAPSLFPKDYVEEMQKCLDSVRPIPFKTITQILEKELGGKTSQFFSYIEEKPMASASISQVHAATTIDGFDVVLKVQRPDIEDVLKTDMNLIYLSTLLFEKLAPGFKASGLTEIVKTFHDSILLEVDFIQEAKNIEEFDKHLLSTGETRAKVPRVFHSYSTKRLLTMERFYGIPLTDLKAIKAVSNNPAKTLTDALDIWFSSLGSGMFHADVHAGNLLVLKDGKIGFIDFGIVGRISPETWMGLMLFMEGLGTTNAKTMAKGLVQMDLTAKGIDEVKFAKDLEYIFDEMNEIAMNIQLGEVANIDEGRLNAVMLRISDISKNNGLRIPHEFGLLIKQMLYFDRYVKILAP
;
A
#
# COMPACT_ATOMS: atom_id res chain seq x y z
N MET A 1 -8.70 30.63 -24.71
CA MET A 1 -9.99 29.90 -24.82
C MET A 1 -9.87 28.43 -24.41
N ALA A 2 -8.86 27.68 -24.82
CA ALA A 2 -8.68 26.27 -24.40
C ALA A 2 -8.67 26.06 -22.88
N HIS A 3 -7.91 26.85 -22.12
CA HIS A 3 -7.87 26.77 -20.66
C HIS A 3 -9.22 27.07 -19.96
N LEU A 4 -10.08 27.88 -20.55
CA LEU A 4 -11.40 28.18 -19.96
C LEU A 4 -12.37 27.00 -20.19
N THR A 5 -12.31 26.39 -21.36
CA THR A 5 -13.13 25.21 -21.68
C THR A 5 -12.73 24.00 -20.85
N ASP A 6 -11.42 23.78 -20.64
CA ASP A 6 -10.92 22.68 -19.80
C ASP A 6 -11.37 22.83 -18.32
N ASN A 7 -11.32 24.04 -17.76
CA ASN A 7 -11.78 24.32 -16.41
C ASN A 7 -13.30 24.14 -16.24
N ILE A 8 -14.10 24.53 -17.24
CA ILE A 8 -15.56 24.35 -17.20
C ILE A 8 -15.90 22.87 -17.30
N THR A 9 -15.23 22.12 -18.19
CA THR A 9 -15.46 20.70 -18.37
C THR A 9 -15.07 19.91 -17.11
N SER A 10 -13.94 20.25 -16.49
CA SER A 10 -13.52 19.67 -15.21
C SER A 10 -14.52 19.94 -14.09
N GLY A 11 -15.06 21.18 -14.01
CA GLY A 11 -16.07 21.52 -13.02
C GLY A 11 -17.39 20.74 -13.21
N ILE A 12 -17.85 20.59 -14.45
CA ILE A 12 -19.05 19.79 -14.75
C ILE A 12 -18.83 18.31 -14.42
N ASN A 13 -17.69 17.75 -14.78
CA ASN A 13 -17.34 16.37 -14.47
C ASN A 13 -17.28 16.13 -12.95
N ALA A 14 -16.74 17.07 -12.18
CA ALA A 14 -16.72 17.00 -10.72
C ALA A 14 -18.13 16.98 -10.12
N ILE A 15 -19.04 17.83 -10.61
CA ILE A 15 -20.45 17.85 -10.15
C ILE A 15 -21.15 16.53 -10.48
N LEU A 16 -20.98 16.02 -11.71
CA LEU A 16 -21.54 14.74 -12.12
C LEU A 16 -20.99 13.59 -11.27
N ARG A 17 -19.70 13.62 -10.97
CA ARG A 17 -19.03 12.63 -10.11
C ARG A 17 -19.60 12.64 -8.68
N ILE A 18 -19.77 13.82 -8.08
CA ILE A 18 -20.38 13.98 -6.75
C ILE A 18 -21.82 13.44 -6.75
N ALA A 19 -22.61 13.78 -7.78
CA ALA A 19 -23.99 13.29 -7.89
C ALA A 19 -24.05 11.76 -8.03
N ASP A 20 -23.15 11.16 -8.81
CA ASP A 20 -23.07 9.71 -8.98
C ASP A 20 -22.64 9.03 -7.67
N SER A 21 -21.63 9.57 -6.98
CA SER A 21 -21.18 9.06 -5.68
C SER A 21 -22.31 9.10 -4.66
N PHE A 22 -23.06 10.20 -4.60
CA PHE A 22 -24.22 10.31 -3.72
C PHE A 22 -25.32 9.31 -4.07
N ARG A 23 -25.60 9.09 -5.35
CA ARG A 23 -26.58 8.11 -5.83
C ARG A 23 -26.19 6.70 -5.38
N VAL A 24 -24.95 6.28 -5.61
CA VAL A 24 -24.47 4.94 -5.25
C VAL A 24 -24.52 4.74 -3.74
N LEU A 25 -23.97 5.68 -2.96
CA LEU A 25 -23.96 5.59 -1.49
C LEU A 25 -25.37 5.57 -0.90
N SER A 26 -26.27 6.43 -1.39
CA SER A 26 -27.67 6.44 -0.90
C SER A 26 -28.42 5.15 -1.24
N THR A 27 -28.17 4.58 -2.42
CA THR A 27 -28.75 3.29 -2.83
C THR A 27 -28.28 2.16 -1.91
N LYS A 28 -26.96 2.07 -1.65
CA LYS A 28 -26.40 1.03 -0.77
C LYS A 28 -26.84 1.23 0.68
N LEU A 29 -26.93 2.48 1.15
CA LEU A 29 -27.46 2.79 2.48
C LEU A 29 -28.92 2.36 2.63
N ALA A 30 -29.76 2.62 1.61
CA ALA A 30 -31.14 2.15 1.60
C ALA A 30 -31.24 0.62 1.65
N GLN A 31 -30.34 -0.10 0.97
CA GLN A 31 -30.25 -1.56 1.05
C GLN A 31 -29.85 -2.03 2.45
N VAL A 32 -28.88 -1.37 3.10
CA VAL A 32 -28.49 -1.66 4.49
C VAL A 32 -29.66 -1.46 5.45
N LEU A 33 -30.38 -0.33 5.32
CA LEU A 33 -31.57 -0.07 6.15
C LEU A 33 -32.65 -1.12 5.94
N ALA A 34 -32.89 -1.53 4.71
CA ALA A 34 -33.83 -2.61 4.38
C ALA A 34 -33.38 -3.96 5.00
N ASP A 35 -32.08 -4.28 4.95
CA ASP A 35 -31.54 -5.50 5.52
C ASP A 35 -31.65 -5.51 7.07
N ILE A 36 -31.46 -4.35 7.72
CA ILE A 36 -31.68 -4.17 9.17
C ILE A 36 -33.15 -4.36 9.52
N LEU A 37 -34.08 -3.76 8.78
CA LEU A 37 -35.51 -3.88 8.99
C LEU A 37 -36.01 -5.32 8.77
N LEU A 38 -35.32 -6.11 7.96
CA LEU A 38 -35.63 -7.52 7.68
C LEU A 38 -34.88 -8.48 8.61
N ASP A 39 -34.27 -7.98 9.70
CA ASP A 39 -33.53 -8.76 10.72
C ASP A 39 -32.41 -9.66 10.12
N LYS A 40 -31.81 -9.21 9.06
CA LYS A 40 -30.65 -9.88 8.46
C LYS A 40 -29.37 -9.46 9.19
N LYS A 41 -28.64 -10.46 9.73
CA LYS A 41 -27.47 -10.29 10.59
C LYS A 41 -26.31 -9.49 9.98
N ASP A 42 -25.49 -8.90 10.85
CA ASP A 42 -24.40 -7.91 10.69
C ASP A 42 -23.38 -8.13 9.55
N ALA A 43 -23.21 -9.33 9.04
CA ALA A 43 -22.26 -9.65 7.95
C ALA A 43 -22.54 -8.92 6.62
N GLN A 44 -23.71 -8.26 6.48
CA GLN A 44 -24.09 -7.64 5.23
C GLN A 44 -23.56 -6.20 5.06
N LEU A 45 -23.26 -5.48 6.15
CA LEU A 45 -22.79 -4.09 6.06
C LEU A 45 -21.41 -3.99 5.40
N ALA A 46 -20.45 -4.82 5.79
CA ALA A 46 -19.11 -4.86 5.18
C ALA A 46 -19.19 -5.27 3.69
N VAL A 47 -20.05 -6.24 3.34
CA VAL A 47 -20.30 -6.66 1.95
C VAL A 47 -20.87 -5.51 1.12
N ARG A 48 -21.89 -4.81 1.63
CA ARG A 48 -22.49 -3.66 0.93
C ARG A 48 -21.53 -2.50 0.74
N LEU A 49 -20.67 -2.29 1.74
CA LEU A 49 -19.62 -1.26 1.63
C LEU A 49 -18.60 -1.61 0.54
N ARG A 50 -18.15 -2.87 0.48
CA ARG A 50 -17.28 -3.34 -0.61
C ARG A 50 -17.92 -3.16 -1.98
N GLU A 51 -19.19 -3.62 -2.14
CA GLU A 51 -19.93 -3.43 -3.38
C GLU A 51 -20.05 -1.95 -3.77
N ALA A 52 -20.30 -1.06 -2.79
CA ALA A 52 -20.34 0.37 -3.04
C ALA A 52 -18.97 0.88 -3.53
N PHE A 53 -17.88 0.42 -2.94
CA PHE A 53 -16.52 0.81 -3.33
C PHE A 53 -16.19 0.33 -4.75
N GLU A 54 -16.59 -0.88 -5.11
CA GLU A 54 -16.44 -1.41 -6.46
C GLU A 54 -17.28 -0.63 -7.50
N ASP A 55 -18.52 -0.28 -7.17
CA ASP A 55 -19.39 0.52 -8.01
C ASP A 55 -18.90 1.96 -8.20
N LEU A 56 -18.31 2.55 -7.16
CA LEU A 56 -17.73 3.90 -7.17
C LEU A 56 -16.39 3.97 -7.92
N GLY A 57 -15.68 2.86 -8.02
CA GLY A 57 -14.48 2.71 -8.85
C GLY A 57 -13.16 3.09 -8.16
N ALA A 58 -12.19 3.58 -8.93
CA ALA A 58 -10.77 3.61 -8.61
C ALA A 58 -10.42 4.10 -7.21
N THR A 59 -10.88 5.28 -6.81
CA THR A 59 -10.58 5.88 -5.50
C THR A 59 -11.06 5.01 -4.35
N TYR A 60 -12.28 4.52 -4.45
CA TYR A 60 -12.91 3.74 -3.40
C TYR A 60 -12.38 2.30 -3.35
N ILE A 61 -12.03 1.71 -4.50
CA ILE A 61 -11.31 0.44 -4.55
C ILE A 61 -9.98 0.55 -3.80
N LYS A 62 -9.20 1.61 -4.06
CA LYS A 62 -7.95 1.90 -3.34
C LYS A 62 -8.17 2.16 -1.86
N LEU A 63 -9.26 2.84 -1.49
CA LEU A 63 -9.65 3.00 -0.07
C LEU A 63 -9.97 1.64 0.57
N GLY A 64 -10.66 0.76 -0.13
CA GLY A 64 -10.90 -0.61 0.32
C GLY A 64 -9.61 -1.40 0.54
N GLN A 65 -8.66 -1.31 -0.39
CA GLN A 65 -7.33 -1.91 -0.27
C GLN A 65 -6.54 -1.34 0.92
N PHE A 66 -6.64 -0.03 1.14
CA PHE A 66 -6.07 0.61 2.33
C PHE A 66 -6.69 0.06 3.62
N ILE A 67 -8.01 -0.04 3.71
CA ILE A 67 -8.71 -0.65 4.87
C ILE A 67 -8.25 -2.09 5.08
N ALA A 68 -8.18 -2.89 4.01
CA ALA A 68 -7.71 -4.27 4.04
C ALA A 68 -6.27 -4.41 4.56
N SER A 69 -5.44 -3.40 4.33
CA SER A 69 -4.03 -3.38 4.76
C SER A 69 -3.79 -2.84 6.17
N ALA A 70 -4.83 -2.36 6.85
CA ALA A 70 -4.74 -1.73 8.17
C ALA A 70 -5.63 -2.41 9.23
N PRO A 71 -5.38 -3.70 9.55
CA PRO A 71 -6.25 -4.49 10.44
C PRO A 71 -6.30 -3.98 11.88
N SER A 72 -5.32 -3.17 12.30
CA SER A 72 -5.30 -2.53 13.62
C SER A 72 -6.20 -1.31 13.73
N LEU A 73 -6.63 -0.72 12.59
CA LEU A 73 -7.43 0.50 12.54
C LEU A 73 -8.92 0.22 12.28
N PHE A 74 -9.26 -0.94 11.72
CA PHE A 74 -10.61 -1.26 11.28
C PHE A 74 -11.10 -2.59 11.86
N PRO A 75 -12.42 -2.76 12.08
CA PRO A 75 -12.99 -4.01 12.55
C PRO A 75 -12.68 -5.17 11.58
N LYS A 76 -12.46 -6.37 12.15
CA LYS A 76 -12.02 -7.57 11.42
C LYS A 76 -12.91 -7.88 10.21
N ASP A 77 -14.23 -7.83 10.36
CA ASP A 77 -15.18 -8.17 9.29
C ASP A 77 -15.04 -7.25 8.06
N TYR A 78 -14.73 -5.95 8.29
CA TYR A 78 -14.47 -5.00 7.21
C TYR A 78 -13.13 -5.27 6.53
N VAL A 79 -12.10 -5.57 7.31
CA VAL A 79 -10.76 -5.92 6.76
C VAL A 79 -10.86 -7.15 5.87
N GLU A 80 -11.49 -8.23 6.35
CA GLU A 80 -11.65 -9.49 5.60
C GLU A 80 -12.50 -9.29 4.33
N GLU A 81 -13.54 -8.48 4.40
CA GLU A 81 -14.36 -8.22 3.22
C GLU A 81 -13.65 -7.33 2.20
N MET A 82 -12.93 -6.29 2.64
CA MET A 82 -12.17 -5.39 1.77
C MET A 82 -10.97 -6.08 1.10
N GLN A 83 -10.44 -7.18 1.66
CA GLN A 83 -9.44 -8.02 0.98
C GLN A 83 -9.96 -8.61 -0.34
N LYS A 84 -11.27 -8.67 -0.52
CA LYS A 84 -11.92 -9.13 -1.75
C LYS A 84 -12.10 -8.01 -2.78
N CYS A 85 -11.82 -6.75 -2.42
CA CYS A 85 -11.82 -5.64 -3.38
C CYS A 85 -10.87 -5.96 -4.54
N LEU A 86 -11.42 -6.06 -5.74
CA LEU A 86 -10.71 -6.54 -6.92
C LEU A 86 -9.67 -5.53 -7.38
N ASP A 87 -8.43 -6.00 -7.58
CA ASP A 87 -7.37 -5.24 -8.26
C ASP A 87 -7.64 -5.06 -9.76
N SER A 88 -8.53 -5.90 -10.33
CA SER A 88 -8.83 -5.87 -11.75
C SER A 88 -10.10 -5.09 -12.04
N VAL A 89 -9.93 -3.97 -12.71
CA VAL A 89 -11.02 -3.13 -13.23
C VAL A 89 -11.24 -3.44 -14.71
N ARG A 90 -12.46 -3.23 -15.21
CA ARG A 90 -12.75 -3.43 -16.64
C ARG A 90 -11.74 -2.70 -17.51
N PRO A 91 -11.18 -3.38 -18.53
CA PRO A 91 -10.24 -2.76 -19.44
C PRO A 91 -10.86 -1.58 -20.18
N ILE A 92 -10.05 -0.53 -20.38
CA ILE A 92 -10.39 0.56 -21.29
C ILE A 92 -10.25 0.07 -22.73
N PRO A 93 -11.12 0.53 -23.64
CA PRO A 93 -10.98 0.18 -25.06
C PRO A 93 -9.62 0.57 -25.62
N PHE A 94 -9.02 -0.30 -26.44
CA PHE A 94 -7.69 -0.07 -27.02
C PHE A 94 -7.62 1.24 -27.83
N LYS A 95 -8.72 1.61 -28.52
CA LYS A 95 -8.82 2.91 -29.20
C LYS A 95 -8.56 4.08 -28.26
N THR A 96 -9.05 4.04 -27.03
CA THR A 96 -8.81 5.09 -26.01
C THR A 96 -7.35 5.08 -25.57
N ILE A 97 -6.76 3.90 -25.38
CA ILE A 97 -5.32 3.76 -25.07
C ILE A 97 -4.48 4.40 -26.17
N THR A 98 -4.75 4.10 -27.44
CA THR A 98 -4.05 4.70 -28.58
C THR A 98 -4.14 6.22 -28.56
N GLN A 99 -5.32 6.78 -28.30
CA GLN A 99 -5.52 8.23 -28.22
C GLN A 99 -4.71 8.86 -27.09
N ILE A 100 -4.61 8.19 -25.92
CA ILE A 100 -3.78 8.67 -24.80
C ILE A 100 -2.30 8.64 -25.20
N LEU A 101 -1.82 7.52 -25.77
CA LEU A 101 -0.43 7.40 -26.22
C LEU A 101 -0.06 8.47 -27.24
N GLU A 102 -0.90 8.72 -28.24
CA GLU A 102 -0.66 9.75 -29.26
C GLU A 102 -0.64 11.16 -28.65
N LYS A 103 -1.51 11.43 -27.69
CA LYS A 103 -1.53 12.72 -26.97
C LYS A 103 -0.27 12.91 -26.12
N GLU A 104 0.11 11.89 -25.37
CA GLU A 104 1.27 11.96 -24.45
C GLU A 104 2.59 12.04 -25.21
N LEU A 105 2.73 11.33 -26.34
CA LEU A 105 3.95 11.29 -27.15
C LEU A 105 4.01 12.38 -28.24
N GLY A 106 2.90 13.08 -28.48
CA GLY A 106 2.84 14.16 -29.46
C GLY A 106 2.92 13.70 -30.93
N GLY A 107 2.57 12.45 -31.21
CA GLY A 107 2.61 11.87 -32.56
C GLY A 107 1.83 10.57 -32.68
N LYS A 108 1.77 10.00 -33.88
CA LYS A 108 1.13 8.71 -34.10
C LYS A 108 1.90 7.59 -33.41
N THR A 109 1.20 6.64 -32.81
CA THR A 109 1.81 5.49 -32.10
C THR A 109 2.80 4.74 -32.98
N SER A 110 2.55 4.62 -34.29
CA SER A 110 3.46 3.98 -35.27
C SER A 110 4.82 4.66 -35.43
N GLN A 111 5.01 5.88 -34.95
CA GLN A 111 6.30 6.58 -34.94
C GLN A 111 7.19 6.15 -33.76
N PHE A 112 6.62 5.57 -32.76
CA PHE A 112 7.30 5.20 -31.49
C PHE A 112 7.35 3.68 -31.28
N PHE A 113 6.33 2.96 -31.75
CA PHE A 113 6.19 1.52 -31.54
C PHE A 113 5.93 0.81 -32.86
N SER A 114 6.67 -0.26 -33.10
CA SER A 114 6.46 -1.16 -34.24
C SER A 114 5.26 -2.10 -33.98
N TYR A 115 4.97 -2.38 -32.71
CA TYR A 115 3.84 -3.22 -32.28
C TYR A 115 3.34 -2.78 -30.90
N ILE A 116 2.03 -2.82 -30.70
CA ILE A 116 1.37 -2.68 -29.38
C ILE A 116 0.29 -3.77 -29.31
N GLU A 117 0.35 -4.60 -28.26
CA GLU A 117 -0.65 -5.64 -28.04
C GLU A 117 -1.98 -5.00 -27.60
N GLU A 118 -3.08 -5.29 -28.34
CA GLU A 118 -4.39 -4.70 -28.04
C GLU A 118 -4.97 -5.20 -26.72
N LYS A 119 -4.77 -6.50 -26.42
CA LYS A 119 -5.20 -7.08 -25.17
C LYS A 119 -4.28 -6.62 -24.03
N PRO A 120 -4.80 -5.98 -22.98
CA PRO A 120 -3.97 -5.57 -21.86
C PRO A 120 -3.40 -6.79 -21.10
N MET A 121 -2.17 -6.67 -20.65
CA MET A 121 -1.54 -7.62 -19.73
C MET A 121 -2.16 -7.52 -18.33
N ALA A 122 -2.48 -6.27 -17.90
CA ALA A 122 -3.12 -5.98 -16.63
C ALA A 122 -4.02 -4.74 -16.77
N SER A 123 -5.08 -4.69 -15.97
CA SER A 123 -5.98 -3.55 -15.90
C SER A 123 -6.28 -3.26 -14.42
N ALA A 124 -5.56 -2.29 -13.87
CA ALA A 124 -5.66 -1.86 -12.49
C ALA A 124 -6.63 -0.67 -12.32
N SER A 125 -6.83 -0.22 -11.10
CA SER A 125 -7.74 0.89 -10.76
C SER A 125 -7.31 2.22 -11.39
N ILE A 126 -6.01 2.52 -11.45
CA ILE A 126 -5.48 3.80 -11.95
C ILE A 126 -4.83 3.70 -13.34
N SER A 127 -4.47 2.50 -13.79
CA SER A 127 -3.71 2.30 -15.03
C SER A 127 -4.05 1.00 -15.74
N GLN A 128 -3.63 0.90 -16.99
CA GLN A 128 -3.69 -0.29 -17.80
C GLN A 128 -2.32 -0.56 -18.42
N VAL A 129 -1.90 -1.82 -18.49
CA VAL A 129 -0.58 -2.22 -18.97
C VAL A 129 -0.71 -3.00 -20.26
N HIS A 130 0.05 -2.58 -21.28
CA HIS A 130 0.12 -3.24 -22.58
C HIS A 130 1.55 -3.65 -22.90
N ALA A 131 1.72 -4.80 -23.54
CA ALA A 131 2.99 -5.17 -24.15
C ALA A 131 3.18 -4.38 -25.44
N ALA A 132 4.43 -3.99 -25.72
CA ALA A 132 4.76 -3.29 -26.96
C ALA A 132 6.21 -3.57 -27.37
N THR A 133 6.50 -3.27 -28.65
CA THR A 133 7.86 -3.25 -29.15
C THR A 133 8.14 -1.85 -29.68
N THR A 134 9.22 -1.21 -29.22
CA THR A 134 9.60 0.10 -29.73
C THR A 134 10.06 0.01 -31.19
N ILE A 135 10.15 1.16 -31.86
CA ILE A 135 10.66 1.19 -33.25
C ILE A 135 12.13 0.71 -33.31
N ASP A 136 12.89 0.89 -32.23
CA ASP A 136 14.27 0.43 -32.09
C ASP A 136 14.37 -1.07 -31.72
N GLY A 137 13.23 -1.79 -31.64
CA GLY A 137 13.18 -3.24 -31.39
C GLY A 137 13.25 -3.66 -29.92
N PHE A 138 13.13 -2.73 -28.97
CA PHE A 138 13.05 -3.09 -27.54
C PHE A 138 11.69 -3.63 -27.16
N ASP A 139 11.67 -4.75 -26.44
CA ASP A 139 10.47 -5.33 -25.87
C ASP A 139 10.14 -4.62 -24.54
N VAL A 140 8.99 -3.96 -24.49
CA VAL A 140 8.60 -3.06 -23.41
C VAL A 140 7.19 -3.31 -22.93
N VAL A 141 6.87 -2.79 -21.74
CA VAL A 141 5.50 -2.61 -21.27
C VAL A 141 5.16 -1.13 -21.20
N LEU A 142 3.95 -0.80 -21.57
CA LEU A 142 3.36 0.53 -21.52
C LEU A 142 2.37 0.56 -20.35
N LYS A 143 2.69 1.23 -19.26
CA LYS A 143 1.78 1.51 -18.15
C LYS A 143 1.11 2.84 -18.44
N VAL A 144 -0.17 2.80 -18.83
CA VAL A 144 -0.94 3.95 -19.29
C VAL A 144 -1.96 4.32 -18.24
N GLN A 145 -1.99 5.56 -17.78
CA GLN A 145 -3.01 6.04 -16.85
C GLN A 145 -4.39 6.05 -17.48
N ARG A 146 -5.39 5.75 -16.66
CA ARG A 146 -6.79 5.89 -17.07
C ARG A 146 -7.12 7.36 -17.38
N PRO A 147 -8.04 7.62 -18.33
CA PRO A 147 -8.49 8.99 -18.60
C PRO A 147 -8.97 9.67 -17.31
N ASP A 148 -8.61 10.93 -17.15
CA ASP A 148 -9.07 11.83 -16.08
C ASP A 148 -8.92 11.30 -14.65
N ILE A 149 -8.08 10.28 -14.44
CA ILE A 149 -7.92 9.60 -13.15
C ILE A 149 -7.47 10.55 -12.04
N GLU A 150 -6.56 11.48 -12.35
CA GLU A 150 -6.06 12.47 -11.37
C GLU A 150 -7.18 13.38 -10.87
N ASP A 151 -8.07 13.85 -11.77
CA ASP A 151 -9.21 14.70 -11.43
C ASP A 151 -10.29 13.92 -10.65
N VAL A 152 -10.52 12.67 -11.04
CA VAL A 152 -11.43 11.76 -10.32
C VAL A 152 -10.95 11.54 -8.89
N LEU A 153 -9.66 11.19 -8.72
CA LEU A 153 -9.06 10.97 -7.40
C LEU A 153 -9.15 12.23 -6.53
N LYS A 154 -8.78 13.39 -7.05
CA LYS A 154 -8.87 14.67 -6.33
C LYS A 154 -10.30 14.99 -5.90
N THR A 155 -11.26 14.80 -6.80
CA THR A 155 -12.68 15.07 -6.52
C THR A 155 -13.21 14.15 -5.43
N ASP A 156 -12.97 12.84 -5.57
CA ASP A 156 -13.42 11.84 -4.62
C ASP A 156 -12.77 12.04 -3.24
N MET A 157 -11.46 12.31 -3.21
CA MET A 157 -10.74 12.53 -1.96
C MET A 157 -11.20 13.79 -1.23
N ASN A 158 -11.47 14.87 -1.95
CA ASN A 158 -12.06 16.07 -1.36
C ASN A 158 -13.45 15.77 -0.77
N LEU A 159 -14.28 14.98 -1.46
CA LEU A 159 -15.58 14.56 -0.97
C LEU A 159 -15.47 13.72 0.31
N ILE A 160 -14.58 12.73 0.32
CA ILE A 160 -14.32 11.87 1.48
C ILE A 160 -13.82 12.71 2.65
N TYR A 161 -12.86 13.60 2.44
CA TYR A 161 -12.30 14.47 3.48
C TYR A 161 -13.35 15.38 4.10
N LEU A 162 -14.15 16.08 3.26
CA LEU A 162 -15.22 16.94 3.74
C LEU A 162 -16.30 16.16 4.48
N SER A 163 -16.65 14.96 4.01
CA SER A 163 -17.60 14.06 4.68
C SER A 163 -17.10 13.64 6.06
N THR A 164 -15.81 13.35 6.18
CA THR A 164 -15.17 12.97 7.45
C THR A 164 -15.16 14.14 8.44
N LEU A 165 -14.82 15.33 7.99
CA LEU A 165 -14.87 16.55 8.82
C LEU A 165 -16.30 16.82 9.35
N LEU A 166 -17.29 16.69 8.48
CA LEU A 166 -18.68 16.85 8.86
C LEU A 166 -19.12 15.78 9.88
N PHE A 167 -18.74 14.53 9.66
CA PHE A 167 -19.04 13.42 10.56
C PHE A 167 -18.43 13.64 11.94
N GLU A 168 -17.15 14.01 12.03
CA GLU A 168 -16.48 14.30 13.32
C GLU A 168 -17.12 15.48 14.05
N LYS A 169 -17.65 16.46 13.32
CA LYS A 169 -18.37 17.60 13.88
C LYS A 169 -19.76 17.21 14.44
N LEU A 170 -20.47 16.34 13.73
CA LEU A 170 -21.80 15.88 14.13
C LEU A 170 -21.76 14.79 15.21
N ALA A 171 -20.69 14.00 15.27
CA ALA A 171 -20.47 12.92 16.21
C ALA A 171 -19.13 13.10 16.97
N PRO A 172 -19.05 14.04 17.93
CA PRO A 172 -17.80 14.40 18.62
C PRO A 172 -17.10 13.22 19.33
N GLY A 173 -17.85 12.18 19.71
CA GLY A 173 -17.31 10.96 20.29
C GLY A 173 -16.34 10.19 19.37
N PHE A 174 -16.46 10.37 18.06
CA PHE A 174 -15.58 9.77 17.06
C PHE A 174 -14.35 10.63 16.72
N LYS A 175 -14.23 11.85 17.23
CA LYS A 175 -13.07 12.71 17.01
C LYS A 175 -11.76 12.08 17.51
N ALA A 176 -11.86 11.26 18.57
CA ALA A 176 -10.72 10.52 19.09
C ALA A 176 -10.25 9.35 18.20
N SER A 177 -11.02 8.96 17.18
CA SER A 177 -10.64 7.90 16.23
C SER A 177 -9.59 8.34 15.20
N GLY A 178 -9.37 9.66 15.03
CA GLY A 178 -8.40 10.19 14.08
C GLY A 178 -8.77 9.95 12.61
N LEU A 179 -10.06 9.78 12.28
CA LEU A 179 -10.52 9.49 10.92
C LEU A 179 -10.03 10.53 9.89
N THR A 180 -10.05 11.81 10.26
CA THR A 180 -9.57 12.89 9.38
C THR A 180 -8.07 12.73 9.06
N GLU A 181 -7.23 12.33 10.03
CA GLU A 181 -5.80 12.08 9.80
C GLU A 181 -5.59 10.82 8.94
N ILE A 182 -6.39 9.78 9.13
CA ILE A 182 -6.36 8.56 8.30
C ILE A 182 -6.69 8.91 6.84
N VAL A 183 -7.76 9.67 6.61
CA VAL A 183 -8.18 10.11 5.27
C VAL A 183 -7.12 11.00 4.63
N LYS A 184 -6.48 11.88 5.40
CA LYS A 184 -5.39 12.72 4.90
C LYS A 184 -4.18 11.90 4.49
N THR A 185 -3.77 10.93 5.32
CA THR A 185 -2.68 10.01 5.01
C THR A 185 -2.96 9.22 3.74
N PHE A 186 -4.19 8.73 3.58
CA PHE A 186 -4.61 8.04 2.37
C PHE A 186 -4.60 8.95 1.13
N HIS A 187 -5.09 10.20 1.27
CA HIS A 187 -5.06 11.20 0.21
C HIS A 187 -3.64 11.44 -0.30
N ASP A 188 -2.70 11.67 0.62
CA ASP A 188 -1.31 11.95 0.26
C ASP A 188 -0.65 10.74 -0.42
N SER A 189 -0.97 9.52 0.02
CA SER A 189 -0.47 8.29 -0.58
C SER A 189 -0.99 8.05 -2.00
N ILE A 190 -2.31 8.21 -2.22
CA ILE A 190 -2.91 7.88 -3.51
C ILE A 190 -2.50 8.86 -4.63
N LEU A 191 -2.20 10.11 -4.28
CA LEU A 191 -1.74 11.10 -5.25
C LEU A 191 -0.31 10.83 -5.74
N LEU A 192 0.50 10.12 -4.96
CA LEU A 192 1.84 9.69 -5.40
C LEU A 192 1.76 8.61 -6.48
N GLU A 193 0.72 7.76 -6.45
CA GLU A 193 0.55 6.69 -7.43
C GLU A 193 0.21 7.19 -8.85
N VAL A 194 -0.24 8.43 -9.01
CA VAL A 194 -0.60 9.01 -10.32
C VAL A 194 0.52 9.83 -10.98
N ASP A 195 1.75 9.78 -10.47
CA ASP A 195 2.91 10.42 -11.08
C ASP A 195 3.92 9.38 -11.56
N PHE A 196 3.83 8.99 -12.84
CA PHE A 196 4.72 7.99 -13.42
C PHE A 196 6.16 8.50 -13.63
N ILE A 197 6.40 9.82 -13.61
CA ILE A 197 7.77 10.35 -13.57
C ILE A 197 8.40 10.03 -12.21
N GLN A 198 7.61 10.11 -11.13
CA GLN A 198 8.11 9.74 -9.82
C GLN A 198 8.33 8.23 -9.70
N GLU A 199 7.44 7.41 -10.26
CA GLU A 199 7.62 5.96 -10.33
C GLU A 199 8.91 5.58 -11.10
N ALA A 200 9.16 6.22 -12.25
CA ALA A 200 10.41 6.04 -13.02
C ALA A 200 11.66 6.36 -12.18
N LYS A 201 11.64 7.47 -11.44
CA LYS A 201 12.75 7.84 -10.53
C LYS A 201 12.94 6.82 -9.41
N ASN A 202 11.85 6.31 -8.84
CA ASN A 202 11.91 5.30 -7.80
C ASN A 202 12.56 3.99 -8.32
N ILE A 203 12.21 3.56 -9.54
CA ILE A 203 12.85 2.40 -10.20
C ILE A 203 14.35 2.62 -10.31
N GLU A 204 14.78 3.77 -10.82
CA GLU A 204 16.19 4.09 -11.02
C GLU A 204 16.98 4.25 -9.71
N GLU A 205 16.33 4.78 -8.67
CA GLU A 205 16.92 4.90 -7.34
C GLU A 205 17.16 3.51 -6.72
N PHE A 206 16.21 2.60 -6.89
CA PHE A 206 16.36 1.22 -6.45
C PHE A 206 17.43 0.46 -7.25
N ASP A 207 17.52 0.68 -8.57
CA ASP A 207 18.59 0.12 -9.41
C ASP A 207 19.96 0.58 -8.94
N LYS A 208 20.12 1.87 -8.64
CA LYS A 208 21.35 2.42 -8.05
C LYS A 208 21.73 1.77 -6.73
N HIS A 209 20.73 1.48 -5.89
CA HIS A 209 20.95 0.74 -4.64
C HIS A 209 21.49 -0.67 -4.93
N LEU A 210 20.84 -1.44 -5.82
CA LEU A 210 21.30 -2.78 -6.19
C LEU A 210 22.74 -2.76 -6.72
N LEU A 211 23.07 -1.81 -7.58
CA LEU A 211 24.42 -1.64 -8.13
C LEU A 211 25.45 -1.26 -7.06
N SER A 212 25.10 -0.34 -6.14
CA SER A 212 26.02 0.15 -5.10
C SER A 212 26.35 -0.90 -4.05
N THR A 213 25.43 -1.82 -3.79
CA THR A 213 25.60 -2.93 -2.85
C THR A 213 26.15 -4.21 -3.50
N GLY A 214 26.30 -4.21 -4.83
CA GLY A 214 26.70 -5.41 -5.57
C GLY A 214 25.62 -6.52 -5.54
N GLU A 215 24.36 -6.17 -5.32
CA GLU A 215 23.28 -7.12 -5.27
C GLU A 215 22.94 -7.63 -6.69
N THR A 216 23.17 -8.91 -6.93
CA THR A 216 22.99 -9.53 -8.23
C THR A 216 21.77 -10.43 -8.32
N ARG A 217 21.12 -10.75 -7.20
CA ARG A 217 19.93 -11.62 -7.12
C ARG A 217 18.63 -10.92 -7.53
N ALA A 218 18.66 -9.57 -7.63
CA ALA A 218 17.50 -8.78 -8.04
C ALA A 218 17.73 -8.05 -9.35
N LYS A 219 16.62 -7.62 -9.96
CA LYS A 219 16.58 -6.77 -11.13
C LYS A 219 15.34 -5.87 -11.08
N VAL A 220 15.48 -4.62 -11.55
CA VAL A 220 14.37 -3.74 -11.85
C VAL A 220 14.30 -3.47 -13.35
N PRO A 221 13.12 -3.12 -13.92
CA PRO A 221 13.02 -2.86 -15.34
C PRO A 221 13.74 -1.56 -15.73
N ARG A 222 14.45 -1.57 -16.85
CA ARG A 222 15.00 -0.35 -17.44
C ARG A 222 13.86 0.58 -17.84
N VAL A 223 13.94 1.86 -17.47
CA VAL A 223 13.00 2.91 -17.89
C VAL A 223 13.41 3.51 -19.23
N PHE A 224 12.46 3.74 -20.13
CA PHE A 224 12.66 4.40 -21.42
C PHE A 224 12.08 5.81 -21.38
N HIS A 225 12.87 6.78 -20.93
CA HIS A 225 12.43 8.18 -20.74
C HIS A 225 11.89 8.84 -22.01
N SER A 226 12.47 8.54 -23.18
CA SER A 226 12.01 9.09 -24.47
C SER A 226 10.56 8.67 -24.82
N TYR A 227 10.07 7.62 -24.19
CA TYR A 227 8.73 7.07 -24.36
C TYR A 227 7.90 7.15 -23.08
N SER A 228 8.32 7.98 -22.10
CA SER A 228 7.64 8.12 -20.81
C SER A 228 7.27 9.56 -20.52
N THR A 229 6.11 9.75 -19.88
CA THR A 229 5.57 11.06 -19.45
C THR A 229 4.97 10.92 -18.06
N LYS A 230 4.36 11.98 -17.52
CA LYS A 230 3.64 11.90 -16.24
C LYS A 230 2.52 10.83 -16.25
N ARG A 231 1.93 10.54 -17.43
CA ARG A 231 0.77 9.65 -17.58
C ARG A 231 1.07 8.36 -18.36
N LEU A 232 2.30 8.19 -18.83
CA LEU A 232 2.77 7.02 -19.55
C LEU A 232 4.14 6.61 -19.01
N LEU A 233 4.26 5.40 -18.47
CA LEU A 233 5.55 4.80 -18.13
C LEU A 233 5.86 3.67 -19.11
N THR A 234 6.98 3.82 -19.81
CA THR A 234 7.52 2.80 -20.71
C THR A 234 8.75 2.18 -20.08
N MET A 235 8.72 0.88 -19.84
CA MET A 235 9.80 0.17 -19.18
C MET A 235 10.03 -1.21 -19.79
N GLU A 236 11.21 -1.80 -19.54
CA GLU A 236 11.59 -3.14 -19.98
C GLU A 236 10.52 -4.17 -19.58
N ARG A 237 10.17 -5.05 -20.52
CA ARG A 237 9.25 -6.16 -20.24
C ARG A 237 10.00 -7.30 -19.56
N PHE A 238 9.54 -7.69 -18.39
CA PHE A 238 10.02 -8.88 -17.71
C PHE A 238 9.20 -10.11 -18.04
N TYR A 239 9.91 -11.22 -18.23
CA TYR A 239 9.33 -12.56 -18.38
C TYR A 239 9.68 -13.36 -17.13
N GLY A 240 8.70 -13.58 -16.28
CA GLY A 240 8.88 -14.28 -15.03
C GLY A 240 7.58 -14.87 -14.50
N ILE A 241 7.71 -15.62 -13.42
CA ILE A 241 6.59 -16.25 -12.71
C ILE A 241 6.25 -15.39 -11.50
N PRO A 242 5.01 -14.86 -11.37
CA PRO A 242 4.59 -14.15 -10.19
C PRO A 242 4.75 -14.98 -8.92
N LEU A 243 5.17 -14.37 -7.81
CA LEU A 243 5.28 -15.08 -6.52
C LEU A 243 3.94 -15.61 -5.99
N THR A 244 2.82 -15.19 -6.60
CA THR A 244 1.49 -15.78 -6.34
C THR A 244 1.31 -17.17 -6.94
N ASP A 245 2.06 -17.53 -7.99
CA ASP A 245 1.94 -18.84 -8.64
C ASP A 245 2.94 -19.84 -8.06
N LEU A 246 2.61 -20.34 -6.86
CA LEU A 246 3.43 -21.32 -6.14
C LEU A 246 3.65 -22.61 -6.90
N LYS A 247 2.68 -23.03 -7.74
CA LYS A 247 2.82 -24.26 -8.53
C LYS A 247 3.87 -24.09 -9.60
N ALA A 248 3.85 -22.98 -10.32
CA ALA A 248 4.83 -22.69 -11.33
C ALA A 248 6.23 -22.47 -10.72
N ILE A 249 6.33 -21.80 -9.57
CA ILE A 249 7.61 -21.61 -8.86
C ILE A 249 8.19 -22.95 -8.43
N LYS A 250 7.38 -23.85 -7.82
CA LYS A 250 7.83 -25.18 -7.42
C LYS A 250 8.26 -26.06 -8.60
N ALA A 251 7.77 -25.79 -9.81
CA ALA A 251 8.16 -26.50 -11.01
C ALA A 251 9.54 -26.07 -11.58
N VAL A 252 9.96 -24.82 -11.30
CA VAL A 252 11.20 -24.23 -11.86
C VAL A 252 12.28 -23.97 -10.80
N SER A 253 11.92 -23.87 -9.55
CA SER A 253 12.85 -23.62 -8.44
C SER A 253 13.04 -24.89 -7.61
N ASN A 254 14.31 -25.31 -7.45
CA ASN A 254 14.66 -26.40 -6.55
C ASN A 254 14.49 -26.04 -5.06
N ASN A 255 14.38 -24.75 -4.73
CA ASN A 255 14.19 -24.27 -3.37
C ASN A 255 13.33 -22.99 -3.36
N PRO A 256 11.99 -23.10 -3.40
CA PRO A 256 11.09 -21.94 -3.35
C PRO A 256 11.25 -21.10 -2.08
N ALA A 257 11.57 -21.72 -0.95
CA ALA A 257 11.82 -21.02 0.31
C ALA A 257 13.03 -20.08 0.18
N LYS A 258 14.12 -20.52 -0.47
CA LYS A 258 15.28 -19.66 -0.73
C LYS A 258 14.91 -18.46 -1.60
N THR A 259 14.12 -18.65 -2.63
CA THR A 259 13.65 -17.54 -3.51
C THR A 259 12.94 -16.45 -2.70
N LEU A 260 12.10 -16.85 -1.75
CA LEU A 260 11.44 -15.91 -0.85
C LEU A 260 12.41 -15.24 0.11
N THR A 261 13.32 -16.01 0.70
CA THR A 261 14.35 -15.48 1.61
C THR A 261 15.23 -14.46 0.88
N ASP A 262 15.63 -14.75 -0.35
CA ASP A 262 16.39 -13.80 -1.18
C ASP A 262 15.60 -12.50 -1.44
N ALA A 263 14.30 -12.58 -1.75
CA ALA A 263 13.46 -11.39 -1.93
C ALA A 263 13.35 -10.55 -0.64
N LEU A 264 13.24 -11.21 0.52
CA LEU A 264 13.24 -10.58 1.84
C LEU A 264 14.57 -9.89 2.15
N ASP A 265 15.70 -10.60 1.96
CA ASP A 265 17.03 -10.07 2.20
C ASP A 265 17.30 -8.82 1.37
N ILE A 266 16.92 -8.84 0.09
CA ILE A 266 17.07 -7.71 -0.82
C ILE A 266 16.23 -6.53 -0.33
N TRP A 267 14.99 -6.80 0.05
CA TRP A 267 14.10 -5.76 0.57
C TRP A 267 14.64 -5.15 1.88
N PHE A 268 15.08 -5.97 2.83
CA PHE A 268 15.72 -5.50 4.06
C PHE A 268 17.00 -4.72 3.80
N SER A 269 17.82 -5.16 2.86
CA SER A 269 19.02 -4.43 2.44
C SER A 269 18.70 -3.02 1.97
N SER A 270 17.58 -2.84 1.25
CA SER A 270 17.17 -1.53 0.74
C SER A 270 16.82 -0.53 1.86
N LEU A 271 16.34 -0.99 3.02
CA LEU A 271 16.08 -0.12 4.18
C LEU A 271 17.34 0.63 4.64
N GLY A 272 18.51 -0.04 4.59
CA GLY A 272 19.80 0.56 4.95
C GLY A 272 20.24 1.69 4.01
N SER A 273 19.72 1.75 2.78
CA SER A 273 19.97 2.86 1.85
C SER A 273 19.02 4.05 2.03
N GLY A 274 18.07 3.94 2.95
CA GLY A 274 17.08 4.98 3.23
C GLY A 274 15.86 4.94 2.31
N MET A 275 15.76 3.95 1.39
CA MET A 275 14.61 3.75 0.54
C MET A 275 14.16 2.29 0.57
N PHE A 276 12.87 2.03 0.63
CA PHE A 276 12.32 0.68 0.50
C PHE A 276 11.05 0.67 -0.36
N HIS A 277 10.86 -0.43 -1.03
CA HIS A 277 9.62 -0.68 -1.76
C HIS A 277 8.49 -0.91 -0.77
N ALA A 278 7.48 -0.06 -0.78
CA ALA A 278 6.42 -0.05 0.22
C ALA A 278 5.13 -0.76 -0.24
N ASP A 279 5.18 -1.45 -1.39
CA ASP A 279 4.08 -2.24 -1.92
C ASP A 279 4.54 -3.59 -2.50
N VAL A 280 5.42 -4.28 -1.75
CA VAL A 280 5.91 -5.62 -2.11
C VAL A 280 4.83 -6.65 -1.80
N HIS A 281 3.88 -6.77 -2.71
CA HIS A 281 3.00 -7.93 -2.73
C HIS A 281 3.46 -8.93 -3.79
N ALA A 282 3.01 -10.19 -3.70
CA ALA A 282 3.50 -11.25 -4.57
C ALA A 282 3.20 -11.01 -6.07
N GLY A 283 2.28 -10.11 -6.41
CA GLY A 283 2.00 -9.69 -7.79
C GLY A 283 3.04 -8.71 -8.36
N ASN A 284 3.80 -8.02 -7.50
CA ASN A 284 4.84 -7.06 -7.90
C ASN A 284 6.25 -7.68 -7.94
N LEU A 285 6.35 -8.98 -7.62
CA LEU A 285 7.59 -9.74 -7.66
C LEU A 285 7.48 -10.87 -8.66
N LEU A 286 8.48 -10.96 -9.54
CA LEU A 286 8.60 -12.02 -10.55
C LEU A 286 9.86 -12.84 -10.31
N VAL A 287 9.75 -14.16 -10.39
CA VAL A 287 10.93 -15.05 -10.53
C VAL A 287 11.27 -15.09 -12.01
N LEU A 288 12.39 -14.46 -12.38
CA LEU A 288 12.84 -14.37 -13.77
C LEU A 288 13.48 -15.70 -14.23
N LYS A 289 13.65 -15.86 -15.56
CA LYS A 289 14.22 -17.09 -16.14
C LYS A 289 15.65 -17.39 -15.69
N ASP A 290 16.42 -16.35 -15.34
CA ASP A 290 17.79 -16.48 -14.79
C ASP A 290 17.83 -16.70 -13.27
N GLY A 291 16.66 -16.89 -12.64
CA GLY A 291 16.51 -17.12 -11.21
C GLY A 291 16.53 -15.85 -10.36
N LYS A 292 16.69 -14.68 -10.95
CA LYS A 292 16.65 -13.41 -10.22
C LYS A 292 15.23 -13.01 -9.84
N ILE A 293 15.13 -12.15 -8.83
CA ILE A 293 13.87 -11.53 -8.41
C ILE A 293 13.70 -10.21 -9.18
N GLY A 294 12.66 -10.13 -10.00
CA GLY A 294 12.25 -8.90 -10.69
C GLY A 294 11.25 -8.12 -9.85
N PHE A 295 11.57 -6.88 -9.51
CA PHE A 295 10.65 -5.92 -8.87
C PHE A 295 10.05 -5.05 -9.96
N ILE A 296 8.71 -4.95 -10.08
CA ILE A 296 8.06 -4.38 -11.27
C ILE A 296 7.13 -3.19 -11.03
N ASP A 297 6.76 -2.87 -9.83
CA ASP A 297 5.87 -1.72 -9.53
C ASP A 297 6.48 -0.88 -8.40
N PHE A 298 6.80 0.39 -8.69
CA PHE A 298 7.42 1.31 -7.74
C PHE A 298 6.54 2.55 -7.50
N GLY A 299 5.22 2.40 -7.65
CA GLY A 299 4.25 3.46 -7.39
C GLY A 299 4.30 3.96 -5.94
N ILE A 300 4.58 3.06 -4.98
CA ILE A 300 4.72 3.40 -3.56
C ILE A 300 6.09 2.96 -3.06
N VAL A 301 6.91 3.93 -2.63
CA VAL A 301 8.16 3.70 -1.92
C VAL A 301 8.15 4.45 -0.60
N GLY A 302 8.67 3.81 0.45
CA GLY A 302 8.95 4.46 1.72
C GLY A 302 10.37 5.04 1.74
N ARG A 303 10.55 6.13 2.47
CA ARG A 303 11.86 6.73 2.70
C ARG A 303 12.12 6.85 4.19
N ILE A 304 13.29 6.36 4.61
CA ILE A 304 13.71 6.37 6.01
C ILE A 304 14.93 7.28 6.11
N SER A 305 14.87 8.29 6.99
CA SER A 305 16.04 9.11 7.25
C SER A 305 17.15 8.29 7.95
N PRO A 306 18.42 8.68 7.81
CA PRO A 306 19.50 8.02 8.55
C PRO A 306 19.27 7.98 10.07
N GLU A 307 18.68 9.04 10.63
CA GLU A 307 18.32 9.15 12.05
C GLU A 307 17.25 8.13 12.43
N THR A 308 16.20 8.01 11.63
CA THR A 308 15.12 7.02 11.82
C THR A 308 15.65 5.60 11.68
N TRP A 309 16.55 5.35 10.71
CA TRP A 309 17.20 4.05 10.55
C TRP A 309 18.05 3.68 11.76
N MET A 310 18.89 4.60 12.26
CA MET A 310 19.66 4.36 13.49
C MET A 310 18.76 4.11 14.70
N GLY A 311 17.67 4.85 14.81
CA GLY A 311 16.67 4.65 15.86
C GLY A 311 16.02 3.26 15.78
N LEU A 312 15.70 2.80 14.57
CA LEU A 312 15.15 1.45 14.33
C LEU A 312 16.17 0.37 14.74
N MET A 313 17.44 0.54 14.40
CA MET A 313 18.50 -0.40 14.80
C MET A 313 18.65 -0.47 16.33
N LEU A 314 18.64 0.69 17.03
CA LEU A 314 18.64 0.73 18.49
C LEU A 314 17.41 0.04 19.08
N PHE A 315 16.24 0.27 18.51
CA PHE A 315 15.01 -0.38 18.96
C PHE A 315 15.10 -1.91 18.82
N MET A 316 15.57 -2.40 17.66
CA MET A 316 15.76 -3.83 17.41
C MET A 316 16.83 -4.46 18.31
N GLU A 317 17.94 -3.76 18.56
CA GLU A 317 18.96 -4.18 19.53
C GLU A 317 18.36 -4.29 20.93
N GLY A 318 17.62 -3.26 21.36
CA GLY A 318 16.93 -3.25 22.65
C GLY A 318 15.92 -4.41 22.78
N LEU A 319 15.19 -4.69 21.70
CA LEU A 319 14.26 -5.80 21.65
C LEU A 319 14.97 -7.15 21.77
N GLY A 320 16.05 -7.37 21.02
CA GLY A 320 16.83 -8.63 21.04
C GLY A 320 17.56 -8.87 22.35
N THR A 321 17.93 -7.79 23.08
CA THR A 321 18.60 -7.86 24.38
C THR A 321 17.67 -7.64 25.57
N THR A 322 16.36 -7.50 25.34
CA THR A 322 15.34 -7.16 26.36
C THR A 322 15.72 -5.93 27.16
N ASN A 323 16.31 -4.92 26.49
CA ASN A 323 16.77 -3.68 27.12
C ASN A 323 15.83 -2.52 26.82
N ALA A 324 14.89 -2.26 27.74
CA ALA A 324 13.88 -1.22 27.59
C ALA A 324 14.45 0.20 27.43
N LYS A 325 15.63 0.48 28.00
CA LYS A 325 16.30 1.79 27.82
C LYS A 325 16.78 1.99 26.40
N THR A 326 17.36 0.96 25.79
CA THR A 326 17.81 0.98 24.39
C THR A 326 16.61 1.10 23.46
N MET A 327 15.50 0.38 23.75
CA MET A 327 14.25 0.51 23.01
C MET A 327 13.65 1.92 23.08
N ALA A 328 13.55 2.49 24.31
CA ALA A 328 13.05 3.85 24.50
C ALA A 328 13.87 4.87 23.71
N LYS A 329 15.20 4.78 23.78
CA LYS A 329 16.11 5.64 23.02
C LYS A 329 15.90 5.50 21.53
N GLY A 330 15.71 4.28 21.03
CA GLY A 330 15.38 4.03 19.61
C GLY A 330 14.08 4.71 19.18
N LEU A 331 13.00 4.59 19.97
CA LEU A 331 11.71 5.23 19.71
C LEU A 331 11.79 6.76 19.71
N VAL A 332 12.56 7.34 20.65
CA VAL A 332 12.80 8.79 20.69
C VAL A 332 13.59 9.25 19.46
N GLN A 333 14.63 8.53 19.08
CA GLN A 333 15.45 8.86 17.92
C GLN A 333 14.69 8.74 16.60
N MET A 334 13.70 7.86 16.50
CA MET A 334 12.79 7.76 15.37
C MET A 334 11.74 8.90 15.32
N ASP A 335 11.74 9.83 16.26
CA ASP A 335 10.71 10.90 16.43
C ASP A 335 9.29 10.34 16.60
N LEU A 336 9.18 9.14 17.21
CA LEU A 336 7.88 8.48 17.45
C LEU A 336 7.22 8.96 18.75
N THR A 337 7.88 9.81 19.52
CA THR A 337 7.43 10.30 20.83
C THR A 337 7.21 11.81 20.81
N ALA A 338 6.51 12.34 21.81
CA ALA A 338 6.49 13.79 22.01
C ALA A 338 7.89 14.30 22.31
N LYS A 339 8.19 15.54 21.91
CA LYS A 339 9.49 16.17 22.20
C LYS A 339 9.66 16.41 23.70
N GLY A 340 10.82 16.02 24.24
CA GLY A 340 11.18 16.29 25.64
C GLY A 340 10.51 15.36 26.65
N ILE A 341 10.16 14.15 26.27
CA ILE A 341 9.65 13.13 27.20
C ILE A 341 10.72 12.76 28.24
N ASP A 342 10.29 12.27 29.39
CA ASP A 342 11.15 11.61 30.36
C ASP A 342 11.51 10.19 29.88
N GLU A 343 12.68 10.07 29.21
CA GLU A 343 13.15 8.79 28.65
C GLU A 343 13.32 7.70 29.72
N VAL A 344 13.66 8.07 30.97
CA VAL A 344 13.84 7.11 32.06
C VAL A 344 12.49 6.54 32.48
N LYS A 345 11.48 7.39 32.60
CA LYS A 345 10.12 6.96 32.91
C LYS A 345 9.54 6.13 31.75
N PHE A 346 9.74 6.57 30.52
CA PHE A 346 9.28 5.87 29.33
C PHE A 346 9.91 4.47 29.21
N ALA A 347 11.22 4.35 29.49
CA ALA A 347 11.89 3.06 29.51
C ALA A 347 11.30 2.09 30.57
N LYS A 348 10.96 2.59 31.78
CA LYS A 348 10.29 1.78 32.79
C LYS A 348 8.88 1.34 32.37
N ASP A 349 8.16 2.21 31.69
CA ASP A 349 6.84 1.89 31.17
C ASP A 349 6.93 0.79 30.09
N LEU A 350 7.96 0.83 29.22
CA LEU A 350 8.22 -0.23 28.25
C LEU A 350 8.66 -1.55 28.90
N GLU A 351 9.55 -1.50 29.92
CA GLU A 351 10.00 -2.66 30.68
C GLU A 351 8.78 -3.44 31.24
N TYR A 352 7.87 -2.71 31.88
CA TYR A 352 6.64 -3.31 32.40
C TYR A 352 5.82 -4.05 31.31
N ILE A 353 5.64 -3.45 30.12
CA ILE A 353 4.91 -4.09 29.01
C ILE A 353 5.63 -5.38 28.59
N PHE A 354 6.96 -5.33 28.45
CA PHE A 354 7.74 -6.49 28.03
C PHE A 354 7.66 -7.64 29.01
N ASP A 355 7.76 -7.35 30.30
CA ASP A 355 7.66 -8.36 31.35
C ASP A 355 6.28 -9.05 31.31
N GLU A 356 5.19 -8.29 31.21
CA GLU A 356 3.85 -8.82 31.08
C GLU A 356 3.66 -9.66 29.81
N MET A 357 4.19 -9.19 28.66
CA MET A 357 4.10 -9.92 27.39
C MET A 357 4.91 -11.21 27.43
N ASN A 358 6.10 -11.20 28.04
CA ASN A 358 6.94 -12.39 28.18
C ASN A 358 6.26 -13.44 29.08
N GLU A 359 5.61 -13.02 30.16
CA GLU A 359 4.84 -13.95 31.02
C GLU A 359 3.68 -14.57 30.26
N ILE A 360 2.93 -13.77 29.48
CA ILE A 360 1.84 -14.28 28.62
C ILE A 360 2.40 -15.28 27.60
N ALA A 361 3.50 -14.95 26.93
CA ALA A 361 4.12 -15.82 25.93
C ALA A 361 4.62 -17.15 26.54
N MET A 362 5.19 -17.10 27.75
CA MET A 362 5.63 -18.29 28.48
C MET A 362 4.46 -19.23 28.83
N ASN A 363 3.34 -18.66 29.26
CA ASN A 363 2.14 -19.45 29.58
C ASN A 363 1.55 -20.13 28.33
N ILE A 364 1.60 -19.47 27.17
CA ILE A 364 1.22 -20.05 25.88
C ILE A 364 2.11 -21.24 25.51
N GLN A 365 3.45 -21.10 25.66
CA GLN A 365 4.42 -22.16 25.35
C GLN A 365 4.27 -23.38 26.27
N LEU A 366 3.86 -23.18 27.52
CA LEU A 366 3.60 -24.25 28.47
C LEU A 366 2.26 -24.99 28.26
N GLY A 367 1.49 -24.62 27.20
CA GLY A 367 0.23 -25.24 26.85
C GLY A 367 -0.95 -24.79 27.72
N GLU A 368 -0.77 -23.75 28.53
CA GLU A 368 -1.81 -23.17 29.39
C GLU A 368 -2.70 -22.16 28.65
N VAL A 369 -2.95 -22.40 27.36
CA VAL A 369 -3.76 -21.50 26.49
C VAL A 369 -5.17 -21.29 27.06
N ALA A 370 -5.69 -22.24 27.82
CA ALA A 370 -7.01 -22.15 28.48
C ALA A 370 -7.04 -21.18 29.68
N ASN A 371 -5.89 -20.72 30.17
CA ASN A 371 -5.76 -19.85 31.34
C ASN A 371 -5.28 -18.42 31.00
N ILE A 372 -5.32 -18.02 29.74
CA ILE A 372 -5.04 -16.60 29.41
C ILE A 372 -6.20 -15.79 29.97
N ASP A 373 -5.94 -15.09 31.08
CA ASP A 373 -6.91 -14.19 31.69
C ASP A 373 -7.16 -13.01 30.73
N GLU A 374 -8.35 -13.00 30.09
CA GLU A 374 -8.79 -11.90 29.23
C GLU A 374 -8.69 -10.55 29.95
N GLY A 375 -8.88 -10.52 31.28
CA GLY A 375 -8.72 -9.33 32.09
C GLY A 375 -7.27 -8.83 32.09
N ARG A 376 -6.29 -9.74 32.14
CA ARG A 376 -4.88 -9.40 32.10
C ARG A 376 -4.45 -8.86 30.72
N LEU A 377 -4.91 -9.50 29.65
CA LEU A 377 -4.66 -9.01 28.29
C LEU A 377 -5.26 -7.60 28.09
N ASN A 378 -6.48 -7.40 28.54
CA ASN A 378 -7.14 -6.09 28.49
C ASN A 378 -6.38 -5.04 29.32
N ALA A 379 -5.85 -5.40 30.50
CA ALA A 379 -5.03 -4.49 31.32
C ALA A 379 -3.74 -4.08 30.61
N VAL A 380 -3.06 -5.00 29.93
CA VAL A 380 -1.87 -4.70 29.12
C VAL A 380 -2.23 -3.76 27.97
N MET A 381 -3.34 -4.00 27.25
CA MET A 381 -3.79 -3.14 26.16
C MET A 381 -4.15 -1.73 26.63
N LEU A 382 -4.83 -1.60 27.76
CA LEU A 382 -5.11 -0.30 28.37
C LEU A 382 -3.82 0.42 28.77
N ARG A 383 -2.85 -0.30 29.34
CA ARG A 383 -1.54 0.27 29.71
C ARG A 383 -0.76 0.75 28.49
N ILE A 384 -0.74 -0.02 27.40
CA ILE A 384 -0.15 0.41 26.11
C ILE A 384 -0.79 1.72 25.64
N SER A 385 -2.13 1.79 25.69
CA SER A 385 -2.88 2.99 25.32
C SER A 385 -2.50 4.21 26.18
N ASP A 386 -2.39 4.03 27.50
CA ASP A 386 -2.00 5.10 28.43
C ASP A 386 -0.57 5.56 28.20
N ILE A 387 0.38 4.63 28.00
CA ILE A 387 1.77 4.94 27.69
C ILE A 387 1.85 5.69 26.36
N SER A 388 1.13 5.24 25.36
CA SER A 388 1.04 5.91 24.05
C SER A 388 0.56 7.36 24.19
N LYS A 389 -0.52 7.58 24.93
CA LYS A 389 -1.08 8.93 25.17
C LYS A 389 -0.12 9.81 25.98
N ASN A 390 0.43 9.27 27.08
CA ASN A 390 1.29 10.03 28.00
C ASN A 390 2.61 10.45 27.37
N ASN A 391 3.14 9.65 26.46
CA ASN A 391 4.41 9.92 25.76
C ASN A 391 4.18 10.47 24.35
N GLY A 392 2.93 10.71 23.95
CA GLY A 392 2.57 11.26 22.64
C GLY A 392 3.09 10.41 21.49
N LEU A 393 3.02 9.05 21.63
CA LEU A 393 3.47 8.14 20.59
C LEU A 393 2.69 8.38 19.31
N ARG A 394 3.41 8.56 18.23
CA ARG A 394 2.86 8.72 16.87
C ARG A 394 3.58 7.74 15.95
N ILE A 395 2.83 7.05 15.13
CA ILE A 395 3.40 6.17 14.11
C ILE A 395 3.51 6.99 12.82
N PRO A 396 4.71 7.35 12.35
CA PRO A 396 4.88 8.00 11.06
C PRO A 396 4.35 7.13 9.95
N HIS A 397 3.95 7.76 8.85
CA HIS A 397 3.43 7.08 7.67
C HIS A 397 4.39 5.99 7.15
N GLU A 398 5.68 6.30 7.08
CA GLU A 398 6.74 5.40 6.61
C GLU A 398 6.85 4.14 7.48
N PHE A 399 6.67 4.29 8.78
CA PHE A 399 6.70 3.16 9.71
C PHE A 399 5.46 2.27 9.55
N GLY A 400 4.30 2.87 9.29
CA GLY A 400 3.07 2.15 8.93
C GLY A 400 3.25 1.31 7.66
N LEU A 401 3.89 1.89 6.63
CA LEU A 401 4.23 1.17 5.40
C LEU A 401 5.19 0.01 5.66
N LEU A 402 6.18 0.20 6.53
CA LEU A 402 7.16 -0.83 6.89
C LEU A 402 6.49 -2.00 7.62
N ILE A 403 5.66 -1.71 8.61
CA ILE A 403 4.87 -2.76 9.31
C ILE A 403 3.98 -3.51 8.34
N LYS A 404 3.28 -2.81 7.45
CA LYS A 404 2.46 -3.41 6.39
C LYS A 404 3.28 -4.44 5.59
N GLN A 405 4.49 -4.07 5.16
CA GLN A 405 5.34 -4.96 4.37
C GLN A 405 5.81 -6.17 5.19
N MET A 406 6.19 -5.99 6.44
CA MET A 406 6.56 -7.11 7.33
C MET A 406 5.42 -8.13 7.46
N LEU A 407 4.17 -7.66 7.60
CA LEU A 407 3.00 -8.54 7.69
C LEU A 407 2.75 -9.31 6.37
N TYR A 408 2.97 -8.68 5.22
CA TYR A 408 2.89 -9.37 3.93
C TYR A 408 3.94 -10.48 3.82
N PHE A 409 5.17 -10.19 4.21
CA PHE A 409 6.25 -11.17 4.19
C PHE A 409 6.01 -12.33 5.16
N ASP A 410 5.51 -12.08 6.38
CA ASP A 410 5.13 -13.14 7.32
C ASP A 410 4.10 -14.09 6.71
N ARG A 411 3.13 -13.55 5.99
CA ARG A 411 2.13 -14.36 5.27
C ARG A 411 2.78 -15.22 4.19
N TYR A 412 3.74 -14.70 3.42
CA TYR A 412 4.44 -15.46 2.39
C TYR A 412 5.37 -16.52 2.98
N VAL A 413 6.06 -16.22 4.08
CA VAL A 413 6.86 -17.21 4.81
C VAL A 413 5.99 -18.40 5.20
N LYS A 414 4.81 -18.18 5.78
CA LYS A 414 3.89 -19.26 6.17
C LYS A 414 3.37 -20.09 4.98
N ILE A 415 3.33 -19.52 3.78
CA ILE A 415 2.85 -20.21 2.57
C ILE A 415 3.98 -20.96 1.84
N LEU A 416 5.18 -20.36 1.77
CA LEU A 416 6.30 -20.88 0.97
C LEU A 416 7.32 -21.70 1.78
N ALA A 417 7.41 -21.43 3.08
CA ALA A 417 8.30 -22.10 4.03
C ALA A 417 7.53 -22.45 5.31
N PRO A 418 6.51 -23.37 5.24
CA PRO A 418 5.67 -23.75 6.37
C PRO A 418 6.46 -24.47 7.47
#